data_4aa27382c82560dd6d86f3d520b6a662
#
_entry.id   4aa27382c82560dd6d86f3d520b6a662
#
_cell.length_a   1.000
_cell.length_b   1.000
_cell.length_c   1.000
_cell.angle_alpha   90.00
_cell.angle_beta   90.00
_cell.angle_gamma   90.00
#
_symmetry.space_group_name_H-M   'P 1'
#
loop_
_entity.id
_entity.type
_entity.pdbx_description
1 polymer ?
#
loop_
_entity_poly.entity_id
_entity_poly.type
_entity_poly.pdbx_seq_one_letter_code
_entity_poly.pdbx_strand_id
1 'polypeptide(L)'
;MIPLTRRRALGSLGSLLAASPLLEGQELIGEPAGRITPRAELVNLFEVEAVAKRKLSGAVYSTIAGGDRRAFDRMTFRPRMLVDVQKLDLTTQLFGETLFAPILAGPMSDQQRFHPEGELATARGSAAANTVMIVSSRSSQPIEKIAAQAKTSLWYQVYPEPDIEAVRKRIQQAVQAGCKAVCLTVGAPQPQPRMKTDWSAIDQLRKGTAIPFLLKGIMSPEEAHAAVRNGIQGIVVSSHGDLHTNGLAAPIEMLPSIADAVGGNASLLIDGSFRRGTDVLKALALGARAVLIGRPVLWGLAAYGAEGVQTVLGMLQSELARSMGLSGRPNIKAIDRSLVKIHVR
;
A
#
# COMPACT_ATOMS: atom_id res chain seq x y z
N MET A 1 31.10 54.44 18.18
CA MET A 1 30.68 53.05 17.97
C MET A 1 29.50 53.01 16.99
N ILE A 2 29.71 52.53 15.78
CA ILE A 2 28.66 52.48 14.77
C ILE A 2 27.89 51.18 15.02
N PRO A 3 26.56 51.20 15.18
CA PRO A 3 25.81 49.96 15.46
C PRO A 3 25.85 49.03 14.27
N LEU A 4 26.26 47.77 14.50
CA LEU A 4 26.23 46.69 13.53
C LEU A 4 24.78 46.33 13.22
N THR A 5 24.33 46.61 12.01
CA THR A 5 23.02 46.16 11.55
C THR A 5 23.05 44.67 11.25
N ARG A 6 21.91 43.96 11.47
CA ARG A 6 21.75 42.52 11.17
C ARG A 6 22.27 42.11 9.78
N ARG A 7 22.14 42.97 8.79
CA ARG A 7 22.61 42.76 7.42
C ARG A 7 24.13 42.75 7.29
N ARG A 8 24.86 43.56 8.11
CA ARG A 8 26.33 43.55 8.16
C ARG A 8 26.88 42.36 8.94
N ALA A 9 26.16 41.92 10.01
CA ALA A 9 26.55 40.75 10.76
C ALA A 9 26.41 39.43 9.91
N LEU A 10 25.37 39.33 9.09
CA LEU A 10 25.20 38.20 8.17
C LEU A 10 26.22 38.20 7.01
N GLY A 11 26.58 39.39 6.52
CA GLY A 11 27.62 39.52 5.49
C GLY A 11 29.03 39.18 6.02
N SER A 12 29.33 39.48 7.27
CA SER A 12 30.64 39.15 7.90
C SER A 12 30.70 37.67 8.31
N LEU A 13 29.57 37.00 8.66
CA LEU A 13 29.53 35.54 8.86
C LEU A 13 29.74 34.82 7.55
N GLY A 14 29.14 35.27 6.43
CA GLY A 14 29.32 34.69 5.11
C GLY A 14 30.77 34.75 4.62
N SER A 15 31.45 35.88 4.86
CA SER A 15 32.88 36.05 4.50
C SER A 15 33.82 35.26 5.41
N LEU A 16 33.49 35.06 6.69
CA LEU A 16 34.26 34.22 7.60
C LEU A 16 34.13 32.72 7.25
N LEU A 17 32.96 32.29 6.80
CA LEU A 17 32.75 30.90 6.31
C LEU A 17 33.46 30.66 4.98
N ALA A 18 33.51 31.67 4.08
CA ALA A 18 34.20 31.57 2.80
C ALA A 18 35.74 31.62 2.93
N ALA A 19 36.28 32.14 4.05
CA ALA A 19 37.72 32.22 4.31
C ALA A 19 38.21 31.16 5.31
N SER A 20 37.42 30.17 5.67
CA SER A 20 37.82 29.12 6.61
C SER A 20 38.64 28.06 5.88
N PRO A 21 39.94 27.89 6.23
CA PRO A 21 40.78 26.82 5.62
C PRO A 21 40.26 25.41 5.91
N LEU A 22 39.25 25.25 6.77
CA LEU A 22 38.57 24.00 7.01
C LEU A 22 37.55 23.61 5.91
N LEU A 23 37.25 24.56 4.97
CA LEU A 23 36.39 24.33 3.82
C LEU A 23 37.17 24.11 2.52
N GLU A 24 38.48 24.39 2.49
CA GLU A 24 39.36 24.00 1.39
C GLU A 24 39.69 22.51 1.52
N GLY A 25 38.93 21.66 0.84
CA GLY A 25 39.09 20.22 0.79
C GLY A 25 37.95 19.38 1.30
N GLN A 26 36.94 19.97 1.92
CA GLN A 26 35.65 19.29 2.05
C GLN A 26 34.79 19.65 0.82
N GLU A 27 34.91 18.86 -0.24
CA GLU A 27 33.77 18.73 -1.13
C GLU A 27 32.57 18.40 -0.24
N LEU A 28 31.63 19.31 -0.13
CA LEU A 28 30.28 18.97 0.33
C LEU A 28 29.78 17.95 -0.71
N ILE A 29 30.03 16.69 -0.43
CA ILE A 29 29.57 15.57 -1.25
C ILE A 29 28.06 15.52 -1.08
N GLY A 30 27.35 16.43 -1.77
CA GLY A 30 26.00 16.15 -2.19
C GLY A 30 26.07 14.99 -3.18
N GLU A 31 25.06 14.13 -3.19
CA GLU A 31 25.00 13.10 -4.21
C GLU A 31 25.28 13.71 -5.59
N PRO A 32 26.20 13.17 -6.41
CA PRO A 32 26.46 13.69 -7.74
C PRO A 32 25.16 13.80 -8.53
N ALA A 33 24.98 14.92 -9.23
CA ALA A 33 23.81 15.10 -10.08
C ALA A 33 23.72 13.91 -11.05
N GLY A 34 22.62 13.16 -10.98
CA GLY A 34 22.39 11.98 -11.81
C GLY A 34 22.78 10.62 -11.20
N ARG A 35 23.41 10.57 -10.00
CA ARG A 35 23.63 9.28 -9.32
C ARG A 35 22.28 8.63 -8.98
N ILE A 36 22.14 7.37 -9.37
CA ILE A 36 21.05 6.50 -8.90
C ILE A 36 21.51 5.87 -7.59
N THR A 37 20.84 6.17 -6.49
CA THR A 37 21.12 5.63 -5.16
C THR A 37 21.12 4.11 -5.19
N PRO A 38 22.19 3.40 -4.82
CA PRO A 38 22.18 1.95 -4.74
C PRO A 38 21.10 1.44 -3.78
N ARG A 39 20.52 0.28 -4.09
CA ARG A 39 19.43 -0.30 -3.28
C ARG A 39 19.81 -0.45 -1.80
N ALA A 40 21.05 -0.80 -1.50
CA ALA A 40 21.55 -0.99 -0.13
C ALA A 40 21.62 0.31 0.70
N GLU A 41 21.62 1.47 0.04
CA GLU A 41 21.69 2.78 0.69
C GLU A 41 20.30 3.37 0.97
N LEU A 42 19.24 2.78 0.43
CA LEU A 42 17.87 3.25 0.61
C LEU A 42 17.40 3.03 2.05
N VAL A 43 16.86 4.07 2.67
CA VAL A 43 16.39 4.02 4.07
C VAL A 43 14.87 4.19 4.22
N ASN A 44 14.17 4.64 3.17
CA ASN A 44 12.71 4.82 3.19
C ASN A 44 12.09 4.78 1.79
N LEU A 45 10.76 4.70 1.72
CA LEU A 45 10.02 4.60 0.46
C LEU A 45 10.07 5.87 -0.39
N PHE A 46 10.33 7.04 0.19
CA PHE A 46 10.45 8.30 -0.56
C PHE A 46 11.71 8.31 -1.42
N GLU A 47 12.78 7.69 -0.94
CA GLU A 47 14.00 7.51 -1.74
C GLU A 47 13.79 6.50 -2.87
N VAL A 48 13.01 5.43 -2.64
CA VAL A 48 12.62 4.50 -3.71
C VAL A 48 11.81 5.22 -4.79
N GLU A 49 10.86 6.09 -4.39
CA GLU A 49 10.10 6.93 -5.32
C GLU A 49 11.02 7.84 -6.15
N ALA A 50 12.01 8.48 -5.50
CA ALA A 50 12.97 9.35 -6.17
C ALA A 50 13.78 8.59 -7.23
N VAL A 51 14.21 7.36 -6.95
CA VAL A 51 14.89 6.50 -7.93
C VAL A 51 13.94 6.11 -9.08
N ALA A 52 12.71 5.70 -8.78
CA ALA A 52 11.73 5.36 -9.81
C ALA A 52 11.44 6.55 -10.74
N LYS A 53 11.33 7.77 -10.18
CA LYS A 53 11.16 9.01 -10.94
C LYS A 53 12.32 9.27 -11.92
N ARG A 54 13.55 8.94 -11.53
CA ARG A 54 14.73 9.11 -12.40
C ARG A 54 14.80 8.08 -13.52
N LYS A 55 14.27 6.86 -13.30
CA LYS A 55 14.33 5.75 -14.27
C LYS A 55 13.17 5.75 -15.26
N LEU A 56 12.02 6.28 -14.88
CA LEU A 56 10.82 6.32 -15.73
C LEU A 56 10.74 7.61 -16.52
N SER A 57 10.10 7.55 -17.70
CA SER A 57 9.71 8.76 -18.39
C SER A 57 8.71 9.56 -17.55
N GLY A 58 8.67 10.89 -17.71
CA GLY A 58 7.72 11.74 -16.98
C GLY A 58 6.26 11.31 -17.14
N ALA A 59 5.88 10.89 -18.35
CA ALA A 59 4.54 10.41 -18.66
C ALA A 59 4.20 9.11 -17.90
N VAL A 60 5.12 8.15 -17.80
CA VAL A 60 4.91 6.92 -17.05
C VAL A 60 4.94 7.20 -15.55
N TYR A 61 5.91 7.97 -15.05
CA TYR A 61 5.99 8.30 -13.63
C TYR A 61 4.74 9.03 -13.13
N SER A 62 4.17 9.96 -13.91
CA SER A 62 2.96 10.71 -13.52
C SER A 62 1.78 9.82 -13.16
N THR A 63 1.70 8.60 -13.71
CA THR A 63 0.63 7.64 -13.42
C THR A 63 0.74 6.99 -12.03
N ILE A 64 1.91 7.05 -11.41
CA ILE A 64 2.20 6.45 -10.09
C ILE A 64 2.74 7.46 -9.07
N ALA A 65 2.82 8.72 -9.45
CA ALA A 65 3.29 9.80 -8.57
C ALA A 65 2.33 10.11 -7.44
N GLY A 66 2.87 10.70 -6.37
CA GLY A 66 2.09 11.36 -5.32
C GLY A 66 1.33 10.42 -4.38
N GLY A 67 0.30 11.00 -3.76
CA GLY A 67 -0.57 10.41 -2.75
C GLY A 67 -0.77 11.38 -1.59
N ASP A 68 -2.03 11.60 -1.20
CA ASP A 68 -2.36 12.46 -0.08
C ASP A 68 -2.16 11.73 1.26
N ARG A 69 -1.31 12.27 2.14
CA ARG A 69 -0.98 11.70 3.44
C ARG A 69 -1.49 12.53 4.62
N ARG A 70 -2.12 13.68 4.36
CA ARG A 70 -2.56 14.63 5.40
C ARG A 70 -3.46 13.99 6.46
N ALA A 71 -4.24 12.96 6.11
CA ALA A 71 -5.05 12.21 7.05
C ALA A 71 -4.20 11.46 8.09
N PHE A 72 -3.07 10.87 7.69
CA PHE A 72 -2.15 10.21 8.62
C PHE A 72 -1.46 11.20 9.56
N ASP A 73 -1.16 12.41 9.12
CA ASP A 73 -0.47 13.43 9.92
C ASP A 73 -1.34 13.93 11.09
N ARG A 74 -2.68 13.76 10.98
CA ARG A 74 -3.63 14.07 12.07
C ARG A 74 -3.79 12.98 13.12
N MET A 75 -3.01 11.92 13.03
CA MET A 75 -3.08 10.77 13.93
C MET A 75 -1.79 10.62 14.72
N THR A 76 -1.89 10.63 16.04
CA THR A 76 -0.75 10.40 16.95
C THR A 76 -0.93 9.12 17.74
N PHE A 77 0.19 8.51 18.16
CA PHE A 77 0.17 7.32 18.99
C PHE A 77 0.10 7.64 20.47
N ARG A 78 -0.55 6.76 21.21
CA ARG A 78 -0.55 6.66 22.68
C ARG A 78 0.16 5.37 23.06
N PRO A 79 1.49 5.37 23.25
CA PRO A 79 2.23 4.16 23.56
C PRO A 79 1.88 3.65 24.96
N ARG A 80 1.98 2.32 25.14
CA ARG A 80 1.98 1.69 26.45
C ARG A 80 3.43 1.46 26.88
N MET A 81 3.78 1.95 28.04
CA MET A 81 5.09 1.74 28.66
C MET A 81 5.08 0.47 29.53
N LEU A 82 6.25 -0.02 29.84
CA LEU A 82 6.45 -1.21 30.73
C LEU A 82 5.80 -2.49 30.17
N VAL A 83 5.80 -2.64 28.85
CA VAL A 83 5.36 -3.85 28.15
C VAL A 83 6.59 -4.56 27.61
N ASP A 84 6.68 -5.88 27.79
CA ASP A 84 7.73 -6.69 27.17
C ASP A 84 7.52 -6.77 25.67
N VAL A 85 8.49 -6.28 24.92
CA VAL A 85 8.52 -6.25 23.46
C VAL A 85 9.78 -6.91 22.89
N GLN A 86 10.43 -7.76 23.65
CA GLN A 86 11.64 -8.47 23.20
C GLN A 86 11.33 -9.42 22.03
N LYS A 87 10.11 -9.96 21.99
CA LYS A 87 9.63 -10.81 20.89
C LYS A 87 8.43 -10.13 20.21
N LEU A 88 8.64 -9.68 18.98
CA LEU A 88 7.58 -9.08 18.16
C LEU A 88 7.03 -10.12 17.20
N ASP A 89 5.71 -10.21 17.13
CA ASP A 89 5.00 -11.09 16.20
C ASP A 89 4.08 -10.26 15.27
N LEU A 90 4.42 -10.25 13.99
CA LEU A 90 3.66 -9.55 12.95
C LEU A 90 2.64 -10.47 12.27
N THR A 91 2.59 -11.76 12.63
CA THR A 91 1.72 -12.70 11.95
C THR A 91 0.25 -12.36 12.12
N THR A 92 -0.52 -12.55 11.05
CA THR A 92 -1.97 -12.39 11.07
C THR A 92 -2.65 -13.52 10.30
N GLN A 93 -3.90 -13.80 10.68
CA GLN A 93 -4.74 -14.79 10.00
C GLN A 93 -5.73 -14.06 9.09
N LEU A 94 -5.80 -14.47 7.83
CA LEU A 94 -6.70 -13.88 6.84
C LEU A 94 -7.17 -14.95 5.85
N PHE A 95 -8.47 -15.18 5.81
CA PHE A 95 -9.11 -16.18 4.91
C PHE A 95 -8.51 -17.58 4.98
N GLY A 96 -8.14 -18.05 6.18
CA GLY A 96 -7.55 -19.37 6.41
C GLY A 96 -6.04 -19.44 6.15
N GLU A 97 -5.41 -18.37 5.70
CA GLU A 97 -3.96 -18.28 5.51
C GLU A 97 -3.28 -17.55 6.67
N THR A 98 -2.10 -18.03 7.07
CA THR A 98 -1.20 -17.32 7.99
C THR A 98 -0.27 -16.44 7.17
N LEU A 99 -0.38 -15.13 7.36
CA LEU A 99 0.47 -14.14 6.71
C LEU A 99 1.62 -13.76 7.64
N PHE A 100 2.82 -13.60 7.09
CA PHE A 100 4.01 -13.16 7.82
C PHE A 100 3.82 -11.76 8.45
N ALA A 101 3.15 -10.86 7.74
CA ALA A 101 2.78 -9.52 8.19
C ALA A 101 1.47 -9.07 7.53
N PRO A 102 0.71 -8.13 8.14
CA PRO A 102 -0.54 -7.62 7.59
C PRO A 102 -0.33 -6.61 6.44
N ILE A 103 0.55 -6.93 5.52
CA ILE A 103 0.94 -6.08 4.38
C ILE A 103 0.91 -6.94 3.12
N LEU A 104 0.13 -6.53 2.11
CA LEU A 104 -0.04 -7.23 0.85
C LEU A 104 0.35 -6.33 -0.32
N ALA A 105 0.90 -6.92 -1.39
CA ALA A 105 1.04 -6.22 -2.66
C ALA A 105 -0.34 -6.09 -3.30
N GLY A 106 -0.83 -4.85 -3.43
CA GLY A 106 -2.17 -4.54 -3.97
C GLY A 106 -2.27 -4.80 -5.47
N PRO A 107 -3.50 -4.86 -6.02
CA PRO A 107 -3.70 -5.05 -7.44
C PRO A 107 -3.27 -3.82 -8.24
N MET A 108 -2.39 -4.04 -9.20
CA MET A 108 -1.87 -3.01 -10.11
C MET A 108 -1.87 -3.55 -11.53
N SER A 109 -2.32 -2.74 -12.46
CA SER A 109 -2.45 -3.10 -13.88
C SER A 109 -1.16 -2.82 -14.64
N ASP A 110 -0.96 -3.55 -15.74
CA ASP A 110 -0.06 -3.17 -16.83
C ASP A 110 1.38 -2.87 -16.37
N GLN A 111 1.94 -3.76 -15.54
CA GLN A 111 3.21 -3.53 -14.85
C GLN A 111 4.43 -3.55 -15.78
N GLN A 112 4.30 -4.09 -17.00
CA GLN A 112 5.36 -3.98 -18.01
C GLN A 112 5.65 -2.55 -18.45
N ARG A 113 4.75 -1.59 -18.19
CA ARG A 113 5.04 -0.17 -18.37
C ARG A 113 6.15 0.36 -17.45
N PHE A 114 6.38 -0.30 -16.33
CA PHE A 114 7.34 0.12 -15.29
C PHE A 114 8.61 -0.71 -15.30
N HIS A 115 8.53 -1.98 -15.72
CA HIS A 115 9.67 -2.89 -15.80
C HIS A 115 9.39 -4.01 -16.82
N PRO A 116 10.35 -4.44 -17.63
CA PRO A 116 10.12 -5.45 -18.69
C PRO A 116 9.50 -6.75 -18.21
N GLU A 117 9.83 -7.21 -17.01
CA GLU A 117 9.27 -8.43 -16.42
C GLU A 117 7.90 -8.23 -15.76
N GLY A 118 7.48 -6.99 -15.50
CA GLY A 118 6.17 -6.65 -14.96
C GLY A 118 5.77 -7.46 -13.73
N GLU A 119 4.59 -8.08 -13.80
CA GLU A 119 4.00 -8.88 -12.71
C GLU A 119 4.85 -10.07 -12.30
N LEU A 120 5.69 -10.62 -13.19
CA LEU A 120 6.59 -11.73 -12.86
C LEU A 120 7.65 -11.30 -11.84
N ALA A 121 8.23 -10.10 -12.03
CA ALA A 121 9.16 -9.53 -11.07
C ALA A 121 8.46 -9.17 -9.75
N THR A 122 7.25 -8.64 -9.81
CA THR A 122 6.45 -8.33 -8.61
C THR A 122 6.12 -9.60 -7.82
N ALA A 123 5.76 -10.69 -8.49
CA ALA A 123 5.48 -11.97 -7.83
C ALA A 123 6.73 -12.52 -7.11
N ARG A 124 7.90 -12.48 -7.76
CA ARG A 124 9.16 -12.91 -7.13
C ARG A 124 9.55 -12.03 -5.94
N GLY A 125 9.42 -10.71 -6.08
CA GLY A 125 9.71 -9.78 -4.99
C GLY A 125 8.76 -9.91 -3.81
N SER A 126 7.47 -10.16 -4.07
CA SER A 126 6.47 -10.44 -3.04
C SER A 126 6.77 -11.75 -2.31
N ALA A 127 7.15 -12.81 -3.05
CA ALA A 127 7.58 -14.07 -2.46
C ALA A 127 8.81 -13.91 -1.56
N ALA A 128 9.83 -13.18 -2.03
CA ALA A 128 11.03 -12.90 -1.25
C ALA A 128 10.76 -12.07 0.02
N ALA A 129 9.67 -11.29 0.05
CA ALA A 129 9.19 -10.55 1.22
C ALA A 129 8.16 -11.34 2.05
N ASN A 130 7.88 -12.61 1.76
CA ASN A 130 6.82 -13.42 2.38
C ASN A 130 5.45 -12.71 2.37
N THR A 131 5.08 -12.12 1.24
CA THR A 131 3.89 -11.28 1.09
C THR A 131 2.98 -11.79 0.01
N VAL A 132 1.67 -11.84 0.25
CA VAL A 132 0.64 -12.12 -0.74
C VAL A 132 0.65 -11.06 -1.84
N MET A 133 0.49 -11.48 -3.09
CA MET A 133 0.29 -10.58 -4.23
C MET A 133 -1.14 -10.69 -4.75
N ILE A 134 -1.80 -9.55 -4.93
CA ILE A 134 -3.10 -9.49 -5.61
C ILE A 134 -2.86 -9.15 -7.09
N VAL A 135 -3.12 -10.09 -7.97
CA VAL A 135 -2.93 -9.92 -9.42
C VAL A 135 -4.17 -9.27 -10.03
N SER A 136 -3.97 -8.23 -10.81
CA SER A 136 -5.07 -7.57 -11.55
C SER A 136 -5.48 -8.38 -12.78
N SER A 137 -6.78 -8.40 -13.11
CA SER A 137 -7.27 -8.92 -14.40
C SER A 137 -6.77 -8.10 -15.61
N ARG A 138 -6.19 -6.93 -15.35
CA ARG A 138 -5.53 -6.06 -16.35
C ARG A 138 -4.01 -6.14 -16.23
N SER A 139 -3.49 -7.31 -15.84
CA SER A 139 -2.05 -7.56 -15.82
C SER A 139 -1.48 -7.68 -17.23
N SER A 140 -0.22 -7.33 -17.40
CA SER A 140 0.53 -7.49 -18.68
C SER A 140 0.81 -8.94 -19.03
N GLN A 141 0.69 -9.84 -18.05
CA GLN A 141 0.96 -11.28 -18.19
C GLN A 141 -0.28 -12.10 -17.80
N PRO A 142 -0.53 -13.25 -18.46
CA PRO A 142 -1.59 -14.17 -18.07
C PRO A 142 -1.41 -14.67 -16.62
N ILE A 143 -2.52 -14.88 -15.91
CA ILE A 143 -2.49 -15.35 -14.52
C ILE A 143 -1.77 -16.69 -14.36
N GLU A 144 -1.94 -17.59 -15.32
CA GLU A 144 -1.30 -18.92 -15.33
C GLU A 144 0.23 -18.79 -15.36
N LYS A 145 0.75 -17.83 -16.16
CA LYS A 145 2.19 -17.58 -16.26
C LYS A 145 2.74 -16.95 -14.98
N ILE A 146 1.98 -16.05 -14.36
CA ILE A 146 2.34 -15.43 -13.08
C ILE A 146 2.35 -16.52 -11.99
N ALA A 147 1.29 -17.34 -11.91
CA ALA A 147 1.14 -18.39 -10.92
C ALA A 147 2.24 -19.46 -11.02
N ALA A 148 2.64 -19.83 -12.23
CA ALA A 148 3.70 -20.81 -12.44
C ALA A 148 5.07 -20.33 -11.89
N GLN A 149 5.30 -19.03 -11.79
CA GLN A 149 6.55 -18.46 -11.27
C GLN A 149 6.42 -17.93 -9.83
N ALA A 150 5.21 -17.72 -9.33
CA ALA A 150 4.98 -17.21 -8.00
C ALA A 150 5.26 -18.29 -6.93
N LYS A 151 6.15 -17.95 -5.98
CA LYS A 151 6.40 -18.76 -4.77
C LYS A 151 5.73 -18.15 -3.55
N THR A 152 4.57 -17.53 -3.76
CA THR A 152 3.75 -16.91 -2.72
C THR A 152 2.28 -17.10 -3.03
N SER A 153 1.42 -16.87 -2.03
CA SER A 153 -0.03 -16.88 -2.23
C SER A 153 -0.45 -15.75 -3.17
N LEU A 154 -1.30 -16.08 -4.12
CA LEU A 154 -1.88 -15.14 -5.08
C LEU A 154 -3.37 -14.98 -4.83
N TRP A 155 -3.85 -13.75 -4.87
CA TRP A 155 -5.25 -13.42 -5.01
C TRP A 155 -5.49 -12.79 -6.38
N TYR A 156 -6.74 -12.77 -6.84
CA TYR A 156 -7.06 -12.27 -8.17
C TYR A 156 -8.07 -11.13 -8.11
N GLN A 157 -7.76 -9.99 -8.71
CA GLN A 157 -8.66 -8.84 -8.77
C GLN A 157 -9.30 -8.72 -10.15
N VAL A 158 -10.61 -8.51 -10.16
CA VAL A 158 -11.42 -8.30 -11.38
C VAL A 158 -12.22 -7.01 -11.30
N TYR A 159 -12.61 -6.51 -12.47
CA TYR A 159 -13.60 -5.45 -12.61
C TYR A 159 -14.93 -6.05 -13.09
N PRO A 160 -16.08 -5.46 -12.72
CA PRO A 160 -17.35 -5.81 -13.34
C PRO A 160 -17.34 -5.33 -14.80
N GLU A 161 -17.72 -6.20 -15.72
CA GLU A 161 -17.82 -5.93 -17.16
C GLU A 161 -19.20 -6.40 -17.64
N PRO A 162 -19.73 -5.83 -18.76
CA PRO A 162 -21.04 -6.23 -19.29
C PRO A 162 -21.18 -7.71 -19.58
N ASP A 163 -20.10 -8.36 -20.05
CA ASP A 163 -20.04 -9.80 -20.24
C ASP A 163 -19.66 -10.49 -18.91
N ILE A 164 -20.68 -10.81 -18.12
CA ILE A 164 -20.53 -11.49 -16.82
C ILE A 164 -19.86 -12.85 -17.00
N GLU A 165 -20.17 -13.59 -18.06
CA GLU A 165 -19.61 -14.92 -18.28
C GLU A 165 -18.12 -14.84 -18.60
N ALA A 166 -17.66 -13.84 -19.34
CA ALA A 166 -16.24 -13.61 -19.56
C ALA A 166 -15.51 -13.31 -18.25
N VAL A 167 -16.10 -12.50 -17.36
CA VAL A 167 -15.51 -12.22 -16.04
C VAL A 167 -15.49 -13.49 -15.19
N ARG A 168 -16.58 -14.29 -15.17
CA ARG A 168 -16.62 -15.58 -14.45
C ARG A 168 -15.56 -16.55 -14.96
N LYS A 169 -15.39 -16.65 -16.26
CA LYS A 169 -14.34 -17.51 -16.86
C LYS A 169 -12.94 -17.09 -16.37
N ARG A 170 -12.64 -15.79 -16.33
CA ARG A 170 -11.36 -15.30 -15.78
C ARG A 170 -11.21 -15.61 -14.29
N ILE A 171 -12.27 -15.51 -13.50
CA ILE A 171 -12.25 -15.92 -12.09
C ILE A 171 -11.94 -17.43 -11.98
N GLN A 172 -12.60 -18.28 -12.78
CA GLN A 172 -12.36 -19.72 -12.78
C GLN A 172 -10.92 -20.06 -13.18
N GLN A 173 -10.37 -19.40 -14.20
CA GLN A 173 -8.96 -19.56 -14.60
C GLN A 173 -8.01 -19.17 -13.45
N ALA A 174 -8.27 -18.10 -12.73
CA ALA A 174 -7.47 -17.72 -11.58
C ALA A 174 -7.56 -18.72 -10.42
N VAL A 175 -8.75 -19.26 -10.16
CA VAL A 175 -8.94 -20.36 -9.17
C VAL A 175 -8.16 -21.60 -9.58
N GLN A 176 -8.25 -22.01 -10.85
CA GLN A 176 -7.49 -23.15 -11.39
C GLN A 176 -5.98 -22.92 -11.35
N ALA A 177 -5.52 -21.66 -11.53
CA ALA A 177 -4.14 -21.28 -11.37
C ALA A 177 -3.67 -21.25 -9.90
N GLY A 178 -4.58 -21.49 -8.94
CA GLY A 178 -4.25 -21.59 -7.51
C GLY A 178 -4.45 -20.32 -6.70
N CYS A 179 -5.12 -19.29 -7.23
CA CYS A 179 -5.47 -18.10 -6.46
C CYS A 179 -6.36 -18.45 -5.27
N LYS A 180 -6.11 -17.79 -4.12
CA LYS A 180 -6.74 -18.10 -2.83
C LYS A 180 -7.90 -17.17 -2.46
N ALA A 181 -8.07 -16.05 -3.15
CA ALA A 181 -9.21 -15.16 -2.99
C ALA A 181 -9.49 -14.37 -4.27
N VAL A 182 -10.72 -13.88 -4.43
CA VAL A 182 -11.14 -12.98 -5.51
C VAL A 182 -11.48 -11.62 -4.93
N CYS A 183 -11.02 -10.55 -5.58
CA CYS A 183 -11.28 -9.18 -5.21
C CYS A 183 -12.01 -8.46 -6.36
N LEU A 184 -13.31 -8.23 -6.23
CA LEU A 184 -14.08 -7.44 -7.20
C LEU A 184 -13.95 -5.96 -6.89
N THR A 185 -13.43 -5.19 -7.83
CA THR A 185 -13.30 -3.73 -7.69
C THR A 185 -14.58 -3.05 -8.14
N VAL A 186 -15.25 -2.38 -7.19
CA VAL A 186 -16.48 -1.58 -7.43
C VAL A 186 -16.17 -0.09 -7.29
N GLY A 187 -17.02 0.77 -7.85
CA GLY A 187 -16.87 2.23 -7.70
C GLY A 187 -15.73 2.88 -8.48
N ALA A 188 -14.80 2.11 -9.08
CA ALA A 188 -13.75 2.67 -9.90
C ALA A 188 -14.31 3.25 -11.20
N PRO A 189 -13.68 4.32 -11.75
CA PRO A 189 -13.94 4.72 -13.10
C PRO A 189 -13.67 3.57 -14.06
N GLN A 190 -14.69 3.20 -14.80
CA GLN A 190 -14.60 2.10 -15.76
C GLN A 190 -14.68 2.65 -17.18
N PRO A 191 -14.01 1.99 -18.14
CA PRO A 191 -14.28 2.26 -19.56
C PRO A 191 -15.77 2.06 -19.87
N GLN A 192 -16.28 2.76 -20.82
CA GLN A 192 -17.61 2.51 -21.36
C GLN A 192 -17.58 1.26 -22.26
N PRO A 193 -18.65 0.43 -22.31
CA PRO A 193 -19.88 0.54 -21.53
C PRO A 193 -19.69 0.08 -20.07
N ARG A 194 -20.40 0.72 -19.13
CA ARG A 194 -20.38 0.35 -17.72
C ARG A 194 -21.42 -0.72 -17.42
N MET A 195 -21.04 -1.75 -16.69
CA MET A 195 -21.99 -2.67 -16.09
C MET A 195 -22.70 -1.99 -14.91
N LYS A 196 -24.01 -2.13 -14.81
CA LYS A 196 -24.72 -1.83 -13.56
C LYS A 196 -24.29 -2.85 -12.50
N THR A 197 -23.47 -2.43 -11.57
CA THR A 197 -23.01 -3.30 -10.48
C THR A 197 -24.04 -3.25 -9.36
N ASP A 198 -24.96 -4.20 -9.37
CA ASP A 198 -25.88 -4.46 -8.27
C ASP A 198 -25.61 -5.82 -7.62
N TRP A 199 -26.31 -6.15 -6.56
CA TRP A 199 -26.09 -7.39 -5.81
C TRP A 199 -26.37 -8.63 -6.63
N SER A 200 -27.31 -8.58 -7.58
CA SER A 200 -27.59 -9.70 -8.50
C SER A 200 -26.39 -10.00 -9.37
N ALA A 201 -25.76 -8.97 -9.91
CA ALA A 201 -24.54 -9.11 -10.72
C ALA A 201 -23.36 -9.63 -9.90
N ILE A 202 -23.20 -9.16 -8.65
CA ILE A 202 -22.16 -9.67 -7.74
C ILE A 202 -22.39 -11.14 -7.44
N ASP A 203 -23.63 -11.55 -7.16
CA ASP A 203 -24.00 -12.94 -6.89
C ASP A 203 -23.72 -13.84 -8.12
N GLN A 204 -24.01 -13.35 -9.32
CA GLN A 204 -23.68 -14.09 -10.54
C GLN A 204 -22.17 -14.25 -10.70
N LEU A 205 -21.37 -13.23 -10.40
CA LEU A 205 -19.91 -13.30 -10.51
C LEU A 205 -19.29 -14.26 -9.50
N ARG A 206 -19.82 -14.37 -8.28
CA ARG A 206 -19.31 -15.28 -7.24
C ARG A 206 -19.84 -16.71 -7.35
N LYS A 207 -20.88 -16.93 -8.15
CA LYS A 207 -21.51 -18.25 -8.29
C LYS A 207 -20.50 -19.31 -8.75
N GLY A 208 -20.39 -20.40 -7.98
CA GLY A 208 -19.45 -21.47 -8.25
C GLY A 208 -18.00 -21.20 -7.81
N THR A 209 -17.76 -20.11 -7.11
CA THR A 209 -16.44 -19.80 -6.53
C THR A 209 -16.44 -20.19 -5.05
N ALA A 210 -15.58 -21.17 -4.71
CA ALA A 210 -15.46 -21.68 -3.34
C ALA A 210 -14.47 -20.88 -2.46
N ILE A 211 -13.67 -20.02 -3.06
CA ILE A 211 -12.67 -19.20 -2.35
C ILE A 211 -13.28 -17.86 -1.89
N PRO A 212 -12.70 -17.22 -0.89
CA PRO A 212 -13.15 -15.92 -0.37
C PRO A 212 -13.37 -14.89 -1.46
N PHE A 213 -14.46 -14.13 -1.34
CA PHE A 213 -14.83 -13.07 -2.27
C PHE A 213 -14.86 -11.71 -1.54
N LEU A 214 -14.08 -10.76 -2.05
CA LEU A 214 -13.92 -9.43 -1.47
C LEU A 214 -14.48 -8.37 -2.40
N LEU A 215 -15.01 -7.27 -1.81
CA LEU A 215 -15.33 -6.04 -2.54
C LEU A 215 -14.27 -4.97 -2.24
N LYS A 216 -13.74 -4.34 -3.30
CA LYS A 216 -12.77 -3.25 -3.21
C LYS A 216 -13.36 -1.96 -3.77
N GLY A 217 -13.20 -0.86 -3.02
CA GLY A 217 -13.72 0.47 -3.40
C GLY A 217 -14.87 0.93 -2.52
N ILE A 218 -15.07 0.27 -1.38
CA ILE A 218 -16.10 0.64 -0.41
C ILE A 218 -15.58 1.81 0.43
N MET A 219 -16.39 2.88 0.49
CA MET A 219 -16.04 4.13 1.18
C MET A 219 -17.12 4.62 2.13
N SER A 220 -18.24 3.88 2.31
CA SER A 220 -19.26 4.24 3.27
C SER A 220 -19.64 3.09 4.21
N PRO A 221 -20.05 3.40 5.47
CA PRO A 221 -20.57 2.39 6.40
C PRO A 221 -21.79 1.64 5.86
N GLU A 222 -22.67 2.32 5.11
CA GLU A 222 -23.89 1.77 4.54
C GLU A 222 -23.57 0.69 3.49
N GLU A 223 -22.63 0.97 2.59
CA GLU A 223 -22.17 0.01 1.59
C GLU A 223 -21.47 -1.18 2.24
N ALA A 224 -20.65 -0.94 3.27
CA ALA A 224 -19.98 -2.00 4.02
C ALA A 224 -20.97 -2.90 4.74
N HIS A 225 -22.00 -2.33 5.39
CA HIS A 225 -23.06 -3.08 6.02
C HIS A 225 -23.89 -3.89 5.00
N ALA A 226 -24.17 -3.31 3.83
CA ALA A 226 -24.85 -4.03 2.75
C ALA A 226 -23.98 -5.20 2.23
N ALA A 227 -22.66 -5.03 2.10
CA ALA A 227 -21.75 -6.10 1.70
C ALA A 227 -21.78 -7.27 2.70
N VAL A 228 -21.73 -6.99 4.00
CA VAL A 228 -21.84 -8.01 5.05
C VAL A 228 -23.17 -8.77 4.94
N ARG A 229 -24.30 -8.08 4.80
CA ARG A 229 -25.63 -8.71 4.67
C ARG A 229 -25.74 -9.61 3.43
N ASN A 230 -24.99 -9.31 2.37
CA ASN A 230 -24.94 -10.14 1.17
C ASN A 230 -23.81 -11.19 1.22
N GLY A 231 -23.26 -11.48 2.40
CA GLY A 231 -22.30 -12.58 2.62
C GLY A 231 -20.93 -12.35 2.00
N ILE A 232 -20.48 -11.10 1.84
CA ILE A 232 -19.12 -10.77 1.41
C ILE A 232 -18.17 -10.99 2.58
N GLN A 233 -17.10 -11.78 2.35
CA GLN A 233 -16.15 -12.17 3.39
C GLN A 233 -15.07 -11.14 3.67
N GLY A 234 -14.78 -10.25 2.70
CA GLY A 234 -13.78 -9.20 2.85
C GLY A 234 -14.14 -7.91 2.16
N ILE A 235 -13.72 -6.80 2.76
CA ILE A 235 -13.95 -5.44 2.25
C ILE A 235 -12.62 -4.71 2.20
N VAL A 236 -12.29 -4.12 1.06
CA VAL A 236 -11.15 -3.22 0.93
C VAL A 236 -11.66 -1.79 0.87
N VAL A 237 -11.41 -1.03 1.95
CA VAL A 237 -11.69 0.41 2.02
C VAL A 237 -10.69 1.12 1.10
N SER A 238 -11.19 1.75 0.04
CA SER A 238 -10.32 2.22 -1.05
C SER A 238 -10.97 3.31 -1.88
N SER A 239 -10.20 4.34 -2.19
CA SER A 239 -10.53 5.41 -3.15
C SER A 239 -9.82 5.25 -4.50
N HIS A 240 -9.36 4.04 -4.83
CA HIS A 240 -8.65 3.71 -6.08
C HIS A 240 -7.38 4.54 -6.34
N GLY A 241 -6.66 4.92 -5.28
CA GLY A 241 -5.39 5.64 -5.36
C GLY A 241 -5.53 7.16 -5.48
N ASP A 242 -6.64 7.72 -5.03
CA ASP A 242 -6.94 9.17 -5.00
C ASP A 242 -7.03 9.84 -6.40
N LEU A 243 -7.02 9.06 -7.46
CA LEU A 243 -7.04 9.60 -8.83
C LEU A 243 -8.38 10.28 -9.18
N HIS A 244 -9.42 10.07 -8.38
CA HIS A 244 -10.79 10.46 -8.71
C HIS A 244 -11.54 11.13 -7.56
N THR A 245 -10.87 11.43 -6.45
CA THR A 245 -11.52 11.78 -5.18
C THR A 245 -11.15 13.18 -4.68
N ASN A 246 -10.87 14.12 -5.57
CA ASN A 246 -10.66 15.51 -5.16
C ASN A 246 -11.81 15.98 -4.27
N GLY A 247 -11.51 16.18 -2.98
CA GLY A 247 -12.49 16.64 -1.98
C GLY A 247 -13.21 15.54 -1.19
N LEU A 248 -12.97 14.25 -1.46
CA LEU A 248 -13.51 13.16 -0.64
C LEU A 248 -12.57 12.82 0.53
N ALA A 249 -13.13 12.20 1.58
CA ALA A 249 -12.37 11.72 2.72
C ALA A 249 -11.37 10.63 2.30
N ALA A 250 -10.19 10.61 2.92
CA ALA A 250 -9.21 9.56 2.70
C ALA A 250 -9.71 8.21 3.26
N PRO A 251 -9.35 7.06 2.65
CA PRO A 251 -9.78 5.75 3.15
C PRO A 251 -9.53 5.53 4.65
N ILE A 252 -8.40 6.01 5.17
CA ILE A 252 -8.04 5.88 6.59
C ILE A 252 -9.00 6.68 7.51
N GLU A 253 -9.63 7.75 7.03
CA GLU A 253 -10.61 8.53 7.78
C GLU A 253 -11.97 7.83 7.85
N MET A 254 -12.33 7.08 6.80
CA MET A 254 -13.57 6.31 6.74
C MET A 254 -13.48 4.97 7.49
N LEU A 255 -12.26 4.48 7.69
CA LEU A 255 -12.02 3.15 8.26
C LEU A 255 -12.71 2.93 9.63
N PRO A 256 -12.67 3.85 10.61
CA PRO A 256 -13.31 3.61 11.92
C PRO A 256 -14.82 3.37 11.82
N SER A 257 -15.53 4.21 11.07
CA SER A 257 -16.98 4.10 10.91
C SER A 257 -17.38 2.85 10.11
N ILE A 258 -16.59 2.49 9.10
CA ILE A 258 -16.78 1.25 8.34
C ILE A 258 -16.52 0.03 9.25
N ALA A 259 -15.48 0.06 10.09
CA ALA A 259 -15.19 -1.03 11.02
C ALA A 259 -16.32 -1.25 12.03
N ASP A 260 -16.92 -0.16 12.51
CA ASP A 260 -18.10 -0.22 13.40
C ASP A 260 -19.31 -0.83 12.68
N ALA A 261 -19.58 -0.45 11.43
CA ALA A 261 -20.69 -0.97 10.64
C ALA A 261 -20.51 -2.46 10.27
N VAL A 262 -19.28 -2.91 10.05
CA VAL A 262 -18.95 -4.32 9.75
C VAL A 262 -19.03 -5.19 10.99
N GLY A 263 -18.68 -4.67 12.17
CA GLY A 263 -18.81 -5.37 13.45
C GLY A 263 -18.05 -6.70 13.54
N GLY A 264 -16.97 -6.88 12.76
CA GLY A 264 -16.18 -8.12 12.71
C GLY A 264 -16.76 -9.23 11.81
N ASN A 265 -17.90 -9.02 11.16
CA ASN A 265 -18.56 -10.01 10.30
C ASN A 265 -17.88 -10.18 8.92
N ALA A 266 -16.96 -9.30 8.55
CA ALA A 266 -16.09 -9.44 7.39
C ALA A 266 -14.69 -8.94 7.73
N SER A 267 -13.68 -9.44 7.01
CA SER A 267 -12.31 -8.95 7.15
C SER A 267 -12.15 -7.60 6.45
N LEU A 268 -11.72 -6.58 7.20
CA LEU A 268 -11.43 -5.26 6.63
C LEU A 268 -9.98 -5.15 6.19
N LEU A 269 -9.80 -4.76 4.94
CA LEU A 269 -8.52 -4.36 4.39
C LEU A 269 -8.62 -2.90 3.97
N ILE A 270 -7.49 -2.27 3.72
CA ILE A 270 -7.44 -0.87 3.30
C ILE A 270 -6.28 -0.62 2.35
N ASP A 271 -6.45 0.28 1.40
CA ASP A 271 -5.35 0.90 0.66
C ASP A 271 -5.41 2.44 0.76
N GLY A 272 -4.50 3.12 0.09
CA GLY A 272 -4.46 4.58 0.03
C GLY A 272 -3.29 5.19 0.79
N SER A 273 -2.31 5.65 0.06
CA SER A 273 -1.20 6.52 0.50
C SER A 273 -0.31 6.00 1.64
N PHE A 274 -0.27 4.69 1.90
CA PHE A 274 0.66 4.08 2.85
C PHE A 274 2.12 4.24 2.39
N ARG A 275 2.98 4.82 3.25
CA ARG A 275 4.41 5.06 2.97
C ARG A 275 5.33 4.67 4.12
N ARG A 276 4.80 4.48 5.31
CA ARG A 276 5.54 4.18 6.54
C ARG A 276 4.89 3.03 7.29
N GLY A 277 5.68 2.28 8.05
CA GLY A 277 5.14 1.26 8.97
C GLY A 277 4.22 1.86 10.05
N THR A 278 4.40 3.14 10.40
CA THR A 278 3.47 3.88 11.27
C THR A 278 2.09 4.04 10.64
N ASP A 279 1.98 4.18 9.31
CA ASP A 279 0.69 4.28 8.64
C ASP A 279 -0.05 2.93 8.73
N VAL A 280 0.70 1.82 8.54
CA VAL A 280 0.17 0.46 8.69
C VAL A 280 -0.34 0.26 10.12
N LEU A 281 0.45 0.62 11.13
CA LEU A 281 0.07 0.49 12.54
C LEU A 281 -1.20 1.29 12.87
N LYS A 282 -1.36 2.51 12.31
CA LYS A 282 -2.58 3.32 12.44
C LYS A 282 -3.80 2.60 11.86
N ALA A 283 -3.69 2.02 10.66
CA ALA A 283 -4.78 1.29 10.03
C ALA A 283 -5.20 0.06 10.83
N LEU A 284 -4.24 -0.71 11.33
CA LEU A 284 -4.52 -1.88 12.18
C LEU A 284 -5.23 -1.47 13.47
N ALA A 285 -4.79 -0.39 14.12
CA ALA A 285 -5.43 0.14 15.32
C ALA A 285 -6.86 0.60 15.05
N LEU A 286 -7.17 1.08 13.87
CA LEU A 286 -8.49 1.57 13.47
C LEU A 286 -9.41 0.46 12.91
N GLY A 287 -8.96 -0.80 12.90
CA GLY A 287 -9.80 -1.95 12.61
C GLY A 287 -9.46 -2.70 11.31
N ALA A 288 -8.46 -2.29 10.55
CA ALA A 288 -8.00 -3.07 9.41
C ALA A 288 -7.30 -4.36 9.86
N ARG A 289 -7.49 -5.45 9.11
CA ARG A 289 -6.76 -6.72 9.26
C ARG A 289 -5.47 -6.74 8.47
N ALA A 290 -5.44 -6.00 7.34
CA ALA A 290 -4.25 -5.87 6.50
C ALA A 290 -4.34 -4.61 5.64
N VAL A 291 -3.20 -4.19 5.08
CA VAL A 291 -3.09 -3.07 4.15
C VAL A 291 -2.62 -3.54 2.78
N LEU A 292 -3.09 -2.89 1.72
CA LEU A 292 -2.64 -3.15 0.36
C LEU A 292 -1.71 -2.03 -0.09
N ILE A 293 -0.55 -2.40 -0.60
CA ILE A 293 0.47 -1.48 -1.08
C ILE A 293 0.47 -1.46 -2.61
N GLY A 294 0.10 -0.33 -3.21
CA GLY A 294 0.08 -0.13 -4.66
C GLY A 294 1.33 0.60 -5.16
N ARG A 295 1.25 1.92 -5.34
CA ARG A 295 2.31 2.76 -5.92
C ARG A 295 3.73 2.48 -5.40
N PRO A 296 3.99 2.31 -4.10
CA PRO A 296 5.33 1.98 -3.63
C PRO A 296 5.90 0.68 -4.21
N VAL A 297 5.06 -0.34 -4.42
CA VAL A 297 5.49 -1.59 -5.09
C VAL A 297 5.90 -1.29 -6.53
N LEU A 298 5.16 -0.44 -7.26
CA LEU A 298 5.52 -0.03 -8.62
C LEU A 298 6.81 0.82 -8.64
N TRP A 299 7.05 1.64 -7.62
CA TRP A 299 8.34 2.35 -7.49
C TRP A 299 9.49 1.37 -7.30
N GLY A 300 9.34 0.39 -6.41
CA GLY A 300 10.32 -0.68 -6.23
C GLY A 300 10.57 -1.44 -7.51
N LEU A 301 9.51 -1.84 -8.20
CA LEU A 301 9.57 -2.53 -9.49
C LEU A 301 10.35 -1.72 -10.54
N ALA A 302 10.03 -0.44 -10.71
CA ALA A 302 10.70 0.45 -11.65
C ALA A 302 12.17 0.70 -11.26
N ALA A 303 12.44 0.82 -9.96
CA ALA A 303 13.78 1.12 -9.46
C ALA A 303 14.73 -0.08 -9.60
N TYR A 304 14.33 -1.29 -9.19
CA TYR A 304 15.22 -2.44 -9.07
C TYR A 304 14.54 -3.79 -9.36
N GLY A 305 13.45 -3.82 -10.12
CA GLY A 305 12.74 -5.06 -10.45
C GLY A 305 12.25 -5.81 -9.21
N ALA A 306 12.41 -7.12 -9.19
CA ALA A 306 11.96 -7.98 -8.09
C ALA A 306 12.61 -7.61 -6.74
N GLU A 307 13.88 -7.27 -6.74
CA GLU A 307 14.59 -6.85 -5.52
C GLU A 307 14.08 -5.53 -4.97
N GLY A 308 13.66 -4.60 -5.83
CA GLY A 308 13.04 -3.35 -5.40
C GLY A 308 11.68 -3.56 -4.76
N VAL A 309 10.87 -4.48 -5.30
CA VAL A 309 9.59 -4.89 -4.69
C VAL A 309 9.83 -5.49 -3.30
N GLN A 310 10.78 -6.42 -3.18
CA GLN A 310 11.17 -7.00 -1.89
C GLN A 310 11.60 -5.91 -0.89
N THR A 311 12.43 -4.96 -1.34
CA THR A 311 12.92 -3.86 -0.50
C THR A 311 11.79 -3.00 0.04
N VAL A 312 10.83 -2.61 -0.80
CA VAL A 312 9.66 -1.81 -0.41
C VAL A 312 8.83 -2.52 0.65
N LEU A 313 8.50 -3.80 0.42
CA LEU A 313 7.70 -4.59 1.35
C LEU A 313 8.45 -4.84 2.66
N GLY A 314 9.73 -5.18 2.61
CA GLY A 314 10.59 -5.40 3.77
C GLY A 314 10.79 -4.14 4.61
N MET A 315 10.93 -2.96 3.98
CA MET A 315 10.99 -1.68 4.70
C MET A 315 9.71 -1.43 5.52
N LEU A 316 8.53 -1.63 4.92
CA LEU A 316 7.26 -1.46 5.63
C LEU A 316 7.10 -2.46 6.77
N GLN A 317 7.50 -3.72 6.58
CA GLN A 317 7.46 -4.76 7.61
C GLN A 317 8.39 -4.39 8.78
N SER A 318 9.62 -3.98 8.50
CA SER A 318 10.60 -3.57 9.51
C SER A 318 10.17 -2.32 10.27
N GLU A 319 9.62 -1.32 9.57
CA GLU A 319 9.08 -0.11 10.20
C GLU A 319 7.83 -0.42 11.04
N LEU A 320 6.96 -1.34 10.61
CA LEU A 320 5.83 -1.81 11.41
C LEU A 320 6.31 -2.47 12.70
N ALA A 321 7.25 -3.41 12.62
CA ALA A 321 7.82 -4.07 13.79
C ALA A 321 8.41 -3.06 14.79
N ARG A 322 9.23 -2.11 14.28
CA ARG A 322 9.79 -1.04 15.12
C ARG A 322 8.70 -0.20 15.78
N SER A 323 7.66 0.18 15.03
CA SER A 323 6.56 1.01 15.53
C SER A 323 5.73 0.27 16.59
N MET A 324 5.51 -1.03 16.42
CA MET A 324 4.85 -1.90 17.40
C MET A 324 5.67 -1.96 18.70
N GLY A 325 6.98 -2.20 18.61
CA GLY A 325 7.87 -2.23 19.77
C GLY A 325 7.86 -0.90 20.52
N LEU A 326 8.05 0.23 19.83
CA LEU A 326 8.01 1.58 20.42
C LEU A 326 6.66 1.94 21.04
N SER A 327 5.58 1.29 20.62
CA SER A 327 4.22 1.55 21.10
C SER A 327 3.76 0.55 22.18
N GLY A 328 4.61 -0.40 22.60
CA GLY A 328 4.25 -1.45 23.57
C GLY A 328 3.18 -2.40 23.03
N ARG A 329 3.30 -2.82 21.76
CA ARG A 329 2.39 -3.76 21.08
C ARG A 329 3.19 -4.96 20.58
N PRO A 330 3.37 -6.03 21.38
CA PRO A 330 4.24 -7.15 21.03
C PRO A 330 3.72 -8.00 19.86
N ASN A 331 2.44 -7.96 19.56
CA ASN A 331 1.82 -8.72 18.46
C ASN A 331 0.62 -7.97 17.87
N ILE A 332 0.14 -8.42 16.71
CA ILE A 332 -0.99 -7.79 16.00
C ILE A 332 -2.27 -7.79 16.86
N LYS A 333 -2.51 -8.82 17.66
CA LYS A 333 -3.71 -8.92 18.54
C LYS A 333 -3.71 -7.87 19.65
N ALA A 334 -2.54 -7.37 20.04
CA ALA A 334 -2.40 -6.33 21.06
C ALA A 334 -2.68 -4.93 20.53
N ILE A 335 -2.87 -4.77 19.22
CA ILE A 335 -3.16 -3.49 18.57
C ILE A 335 -4.67 -3.23 18.64
N ASP A 336 -5.06 -2.09 19.23
CA ASP A 336 -6.44 -1.66 19.38
C ASP A 336 -6.58 -0.15 19.18
N ARG A 337 -7.82 0.35 19.12
CA ARG A 337 -8.13 1.78 18.91
C ARG A 337 -7.53 2.72 19.96
N SER A 338 -7.24 2.24 21.17
CA SER A 338 -6.66 3.06 22.22
C SER A 338 -5.25 3.55 21.88
N LEU A 339 -4.59 2.89 20.92
CA LEU A 339 -3.25 3.25 20.44
C LEU A 339 -3.25 4.57 19.67
N VAL A 340 -4.33 4.93 18.99
CA VAL A 340 -4.37 6.07 18.07
C VAL A 340 -5.29 7.16 18.62
N LYS A 341 -4.81 8.42 18.62
CA LYS A 341 -5.62 9.62 18.79
C LYS A 341 -5.74 10.33 17.45
N ILE A 342 -6.98 10.57 17.01
CA ILE A 342 -7.30 11.37 15.84
C ILE A 342 -7.52 12.80 16.30
N HIS A 343 -6.82 13.76 15.70
CA HIS A 343 -6.99 15.18 15.96
C HIS A 343 -7.95 15.76 14.93
N VAL A 344 -9.13 16.18 15.40
CA VAL A 344 -10.10 16.94 14.62
C VAL A 344 -9.59 18.37 14.53
N ARG A 345 -9.63 18.97 13.34
CA ARG A 345 -9.32 20.40 13.14
C ARG A 345 -10.43 21.26 13.64
#